data_0be2f6a4dacb1fc683e2bc0470186ea7
#
_entry.id   0be2f6a4dacb1fc683e2bc0470186ea7
#
_cell.length_a   1.000
_cell.length_b   1.000
_cell.length_c   1.000
_cell.angle_alpha   90.00
_cell.angle_beta   90.00
_cell.angle_gamma   90.00
#
_symmetry.space_group_name_H-M   'P 1'
#
loop_
_entity.id
_entity.type
_entity.pdbx_description
1 polymer ?
#
loop_
_entity_poly.entity_id
_entity_poly.type
_entity_poly.pdbx_seq_one_letter_code
_entity_poly.pdbx_strand_id
1 'polypeptide(L)'
;MMLKNTRIEVPLKARSARVIRIMDLSPTLRRVRLQGPELEGFGFHPLAPEAHVKLFFPHTPDDLRMPEVLEDGSADWQGAAEGRFSPFRDYTIRAFDEQQLTLDIDFVLHDEGVGGPWAKQAKIGDILGIFGPRSVKLPPTNASNYVFFVDETSLPAFARWLEVLPNEARIDAWIEVANADSEIPLYHGDNVKLNWLYRDSGGGQLYGALLYHALETLPILSLSDATWLWAATEAHVIAKMKRRLMSLNSLINPAHLDLVAYWKTVS
;
A
#
# COMPACT_ATOMS: atom_id res chain seq x y z
N MET A 1 -27.15 2.10 -5.97
CA MET A 1 -26.69 1.40 -4.74
C MET A 1 -25.42 2.08 -4.27
N MET A 2 -25.29 2.41 -2.98
CA MET A 2 -24.12 3.16 -2.50
C MET A 2 -22.96 2.19 -2.29
N LEU A 3 -21.86 2.44 -2.98
CA LEU A 3 -20.59 1.74 -2.75
C LEU A 3 -19.90 2.38 -1.55
N LYS A 4 -19.43 1.59 -0.60
CA LYS A 4 -18.69 2.09 0.57
C LYS A 4 -17.75 1.04 1.15
N ASN A 5 -16.66 1.51 1.71
CA ASN A 5 -15.78 0.68 2.52
C ASN A 5 -16.43 0.31 3.86
N THR A 6 -16.11 -0.86 4.36
CA THR A 6 -16.44 -1.28 5.74
C THR A 6 -15.16 -1.34 6.56
N ARG A 7 -15.13 -0.60 7.67
CA ARG A 7 -13.98 -0.61 8.59
C ARG A 7 -14.20 -1.64 9.69
N ILE A 8 -13.16 -2.42 9.97
CA ILE A 8 -13.11 -3.39 11.06
C ILE A 8 -11.96 -2.99 11.97
N GLU A 9 -12.24 -2.78 13.24
CA GLU A 9 -11.22 -2.53 14.25
C GLU A 9 -10.50 -3.84 14.61
N VAL A 10 -9.20 -3.75 14.79
CA VAL A 10 -8.33 -4.87 15.17
C VAL A 10 -7.58 -4.46 16.43
N PRO A 11 -7.43 -5.36 17.42
CA PRO A 11 -6.66 -5.07 18.62
C PRO A 11 -5.22 -4.69 18.26
N LEU A 12 -4.84 -3.47 18.63
CA LEU A 12 -3.49 -2.97 18.37
C LEU A 12 -2.49 -3.75 19.21
N LYS A 13 -1.38 -4.17 18.60
CA LYS A 13 -0.27 -4.84 19.28
C LYS A 13 1.07 -4.40 18.70
N ALA A 14 2.06 -4.31 19.57
CA ALA A 14 3.46 -4.23 19.21
C ALA A 14 4.03 -5.65 19.12
N ARG A 15 4.81 -5.93 18.10
CA ARG A 15 5.42 -7.23 17.82
C ARG A 15 6.81 -7.04 17.24
N SER A 16 7.63 -8.07 17.30
CA SER A 16 8.87 -8.13 16.54
C SER A 16 8.90 -9.39 15.67
N ALA A 17 9.59 -9.31 14.55
CA ALA A 17 9.81 -10.46 13.68
C ALA A 17 11.15 -10.36 12.98
N ARG A 18 11.67 -11.53 12.60
CA ARG A 18 12.99 -11.68 12.00
C ARG A 18 12.89 -11.94 10.51
N VAL A 19 13.76 -11.33 9.72
CA VAL A 19 13.91 -11.62 8.30
C VAL A 19 14.36 -13.07 8.09
N ILE A 20 13.56 -13.84 7.35
CA ILE A 20 13.88 -15.23 6.99
C ILE A 20 14.06 -15.44 5.48
N ARG A 21 13.58 -14.50 4.65
CA ARG A 21 13.73 -14.57 3.21
C ARG A 21 13.71 -13.19 2.59
N ILE A 22 14.49 -13.00 1.53
CA ILE A 22 14.57 -11.79 0.73
C ILE A 22 14.45 -12.21 -0.74
N MET A 23 13.60 -11.52 -1.51
CA MET A 23 13.37 -11.79 -2.93
C MET A 23 13.25 -10.49 -3.70
N ASP A 24 14.06 -10.28 -4.72
CA ASP A 24 13.87 -9.18 -5.66
C ASP A 24 12.72 -9.56 -6.62
N LEU A 25 11.67 -8.75 -6.63
CA LEU A 25 10.53 -8.90 -7.52
C LEU A 25 10.78 -8.18 -8.85
N SER A 26 11.50 -7.07 -8.78
CA SER A 26 12.00 -6.29 -9.90
C SER A 26 13.23 -5.49 -9.43
N PRO A 27 13.94 -4.77 -10.32
CA PRO A 27 15.06 -3.91 -9.89
C PRO A 27 14.68 -2.84 -8.86
N THR A 28 13.40 -2.48 -8.79
CA THR A 28 12.90 -1.42 -7.90
C THR A 28 12.03 -1.92 -6.74
N LEU A 29 11.71 -3.22 -6.70
CA LEU A 29 10.81 -3.79 -5.70
C LEU A 29 11.36 -5.09 -5.10
N ARG A 30 11.43 -5.14 -3.77
CA ARG A 30 11.96 -6.27 -2.98
C ARG A 30 10.94 -6.74 -1.97
N ARG A 31 10.68 -8.04 -1.96
CA ARG A 31 9.90 -8.70 -0.90
C ARG A 31 10.78 -9.19 0.22
N VAL A 32 10.42 -8.85 1.44
CA VAL A 32 11.03 -9.36 2.66
C VAL A 32 9.99 -10.18 3.41
N ARG A 33 10.33 -11.44 3.71
CA ARG A 33 9.52 -12.30 4.57
C ARG A 33 10.05 -12.26 5.98
N LEU A 34 9.17 -11.88 6.89
CA LEU A 34 9.39 -11.84 8.33
C LEU A 34 8.74 -13.06 8.98
N GLN A 35 9.33 -13.58 10.06
CA GLN A 35 8.78 -14.66 10.86
C GLN A 35 9.02 -14.39 12.35
N GLY A 36 8.07 -14.76 13.19
CA GLY A 36 8.25 -14.70 14.64
C GLY A 36 7.03 -15.19 15.40
N PRO A 37 7.22 -15.75 16.61
CA PRO A 37 6.10 -16.23 17.44
C PRO A 37 5.16 -15.13 17.87
N GLU A 38 5.61 -13.88 17.95
CA GLU A 38 4.78 -12.73 18.29
C GLU A 38 3.75 -12.39 17.19
N LEU A 39 3.87 -12.98 15.99
CA LEU A 39 2.88 -12.89 14.92
C LEU A 39 1.64 -13.76 15.18
N GLU A 40 1.62 -14.56 16.24
CA GLU A 40 0.40 -15.26 16.65
C GLU A 40 -0.73 -14.27 16.94
N GLY A 41 -1.91 -14.57 16.40
CA GLY A 41 -3.05 -13.67 16.49
C GLY A 41 -2.84 -12.31 15.80
N PHE A 42 -2.02 -12.27 14.75
CA PHE A 42 -1.85 -11.11 13.90
C PHE A 42 -3.16 -10.77 13.19
N GLY A 43 -3.69 -9.59 13.39
CA GLY A 43 -5.02 -9.18 12.92
C GLY A 43 -5.12 -9.02 11.40
N PHE A 44 -4.56 -9.94 10.62
CA PHE A 44 -4.69 -9.95 9.17
C PHE A 44 -6.10 -10.33 8.74
N HIS A 45 -6.65 -9.57 7.80
CA HIS A 45 -7.93 -9.88 7.18
C HIS A 45 -7.74 -10.13 5.67
N PRO A 46 -8.07 -11.34 5.16
CA PRO A 46 -7.79 -11.71 3.77
C PRO A 46 -8.50 -10.82 2.75
N LEU A 47 -9.64 -10.24 3.07
CA LEU A 47 -10.41 -9.36 2.20
C LEU A 47 -10.07 -7.86 2.36
N ALA A 48 -9.00 -7.51 3.06
CA ALA A 48 -8.58 -6.13 3.26
C ALA A 48 -7.29 -5.83 2.45
N PRO A 49 -7.39 -5.37 1.20
CA PRO A 49 -6.23 -5.20 0.32
C PRO A 49 -5.27 -4.10 0.79
N GLU A 50 -5.78 -3.10 1.47
CA GLU A 50 -5.02 -1.94 1.96
C GLU A 50 -4.56 -2.08 3.41
N ALA A 51 -4.71 -3.29 4.01
CA ALA A 51 -4.24 -3.52 5.37
C ALA A 51 -2.74 -3.20 5.47
N HIS A 52 -2.37 -2.43 6.48
CA HIS A 52 -0.99 -1.96 6.66
C HIS A 52 -0.59 -1.97 8.13
N VAL A 53 0.71 -1.96 8.36
CA VAL A 53 1.35 -1.86 9.67
C VAL A 53 2.40 -0.76 9.66
N LYS A 54 2.74 -0.25 10.83
CA LYS A 54 3.97 0.53 10.99
C LYS A 54 5.13 -0.43 11.22
N LEU A 55 6.14 -0.35 10.36
CA LEU A 55 7.41 -1.04 10.55
C LEU A 55 8.40 -0.10 11.21
N PHE A 56 9.03 -0.58 12.28
CA PHE A 56 10.08 0.11 13.02
C PHE A 56 11.43 -0.48 12.67
N PHE A 57 12.39 0.38 12.34
CA PHE A 57 13.70 0.03 11.82
C PHE A 57 14.77 0.33 12.88
N PRO A 58 15.14 -0.63 13.73
CA PRO A 58 16.20 -0.42 14.72
C PRO A 58 17.57 -0.39 14.04
N HIS A 59 18.54 0.31 14.62
CA HIS A 59 19.92 0.28 14.15
C HIS A 59 20.60 -1.05 14.52
N THR A 60 20.26 -1.59 15.68
CA THR A 60 20.66 -2.93 16.15
C THR A 60 19.44 -3.65 16.71
N PRO A 61 19.44 -4.98 16.79
CA PRO A 61 18.32 -5.74 17.36
C PRO A 61 17.91 -5.29 18.76
N ASP A 62 18.86 -4.90 19.61
CA ASP A 62 18.63 -4.51 20.99
C ASP A 62 18.15 -3.05 21.13
N ASP A 63 18.14 -2.29 20.03
CA ASP A 63 17.70 -0.89 19.98
C ASP A 63 16.30 -0.70 19.41
N LEU A 64 15.53 -1.77 19.34
CA LEU A 64 14.14 -1.69 18.88
C LEU A 64 13.28 -0.99 19.92
N ARG A 65 12.73 0.17 19.54
CA ARG A 65 11.84 0.98 20.39
C ARG A 65 10.55 1.27 19.65
N MET A 66 9.46 0.87 20.26
CA MET A 66 8.09 1.06 19.74
C MET A 66 7.21 1.72 20.80
N PRO A 67 6.11 2.37 20.42
CA PRO A 67 5.10 2.85 21.35
C PRO A 67 4.52 1.72 22.20
N GLU A 68 4.19 2.00 23.44
CA GLU A 68 3.41 1.10 24.28
C GLU A 68 1.93 1.13 23.86
N VAL A 69 1.24 0.01 23.99
CA VAL A 69 -0.20 -0.07 23.84
C VAL A 69 -0.80 0.08 25.22
N LEU A 70 -1.61 1.12 25.41
CA LEU A 70 -2.25 1.45 26.68
C LEU A 70 -3.43 0.53 26.98
N GLU A 71 -3.93 0.56 28.22
CA GLU A 71 -5.07 -0.27 28.67
C GLU A 71 -6.35 -0.03 27.86
N ASP A 72 -6.55 1.19 27.34
CA ASP A 72 -7.68 1.55 26.48
C ASP A 72 -7.51 1.10 25.02
N GLY A 73 -6.40 0.40 24.70
CA GLY A 73 -6.08 -0.05 23.35
C GLY A 73 -5.51 1.04 22.44
N SER A 74 -5.28 2.25 22.93
CA SER A 74 -4.57 3.31 22.21
C SER A 74 -3.06 3.10 22.26
N ALA A 75 -2.29 3.87 21.49
CA ALA A 75 -0.85 3.85 21.52
C ALA A 75 -0.30 5.10 22.19
N ASP A 76 0.70 4.95 23.04
CA ASP A 76 1.46 6.08 23.58
C ASP A 76 2.48 6.58 22.56
N TRP A 77 2.11 7.65 21.85
CA TRP A 77 2.99 8.34 20.91
C TRP A 77 3.79 9.48 21.55
N GLN A 78 3.75 9.62 22.88
CA GLN A 78 4.60 10.61 23.55
C GLN A 78 6.07 10.28 23.29
N GLY A 79 6.82 11.30 22.88
CA GLY A 79 8.22 11.11 22.52
C GLY A 79 8.48 10.75 21.06
N ALA A 80 7.46 10.59 20.21
CA ALA A 80 7.67 10.41 18.76
C ALA A 80 8.40 11.60 18.13
N ALA A 81 8.02 12.83 18.51
CA ALA A 81 8.68 14.05 18.05
C ALA A 81 10.09 14.23 18.65
N GLU A 82 10.38 13.56 19.76
CA GLU A 82 11.68 13.58 20.44
C GLU A 82 12.62 12.47 19.96
N GLY A 83 12.17 11.65 18.98
CA GLY A 83 12.98 10.54 18.45
C GLY A 83 13.18 9.37 19.41
N ARG A 84 12.26 9.18 20.38
CA ARG A 84 12.36 8.07 21.36
C ARG A 84 12.12 6.69 20.74
N PHE A 85 11.50 6.63 19.56
CA PHE A 85 11.23 5.37 18.88
C PHE A 85 12.23 5.15 17.75
N SER A 86 12.43 3.87 17.39
CA SER A 86 13.12 3.55 16.15
C SER A 86 12.41 4.22 14.97
N PRO A 87 13.14 4.68 13.95
CA PRO A 87 12.51 5.24 12.76
C PRO A 87 11.44 4.29 12.20
N PHE A 88 10.30 4.82 11.73
CA PHE A 88 9.20 3.97 11.28
C PHE A 88 8.50 4.52 10.04
N ARG A 89 7.86 3.62 9.27
CA ARG A 89 7.00 3.93 8.12
C ARG A 89 5.87 2.93 8.03
N ASP A 90 4.78 3.36 7.35
CA ASP A 90 3.66 2.49 7.03
C ASP A 90 3.99 1.60 5.83
N TYR A 91 3.64 0.32 5.91
CA TYR A 91 3.80 -0.66 4.85
C TYR A 91 2.57 -1.54 4.71
N THR A 92 2.18 -1.79 3.47
CA THR A 92 1.10 -2.72 3.15
C THR A 92 1.48 -4.14 3.56
N ILE A 93 0.56 -4.85 4.18
CA ILE A 93 0.66 -6.29 4.42
C ILE A 93 0.40 -7.00 3.09
N ARG A 94 1.46 -7.51 2.45
CA ARG A 94 1.31 -8.20 1.17
C ARG A 94 0.70 -9.60 1.34
N ALA A 95 1.14 -10.34 2.33
CA ALA A 95 0.60 -11.65 2.68
C ALA A 95 0.90 -11.99 4.14
N PHE A 96 0.07 -12.82 4.72
CA PHE A 96 0.30 -13.40 6.04
C PHE A 96 -0.10 -14.88 6.04
N ASP A 97 0.77 -15.73 6.54
CA ASP A 97 0.52 -17.14 6.75
C ASP A 97 0.46 -17.41 8.26
N GLU A 98 -0.75 -17.71 8.73
CA GLU A 98 -1.01 -17.93 10.16
C GLU A 98 -0.38 -19.24 10.68
N GLN A 99 -0.24 -20.27 9.83
CA GLN A 99 0.34 -21.55 10.25
C GLN A 99 1.86 -21.46 10.40
N GLN A 100 2.50 -20.70 9.51
CA GLN A 100 3.97 -20.51 9.52
C GLN A 100 4.37 -19.28 10.33
N LEU A 101 3.44 -18.46 10.77
CA LEU A 101 3.66 -17.15 11.41
C LEU A 101 4.62 -16.30 10.57
N THR A 102 4.31 -16.17 9.27
CA THR A 102 5.12 -15.38 8.34
C THR A 102 4.34 -14.22 7.75
N LEU A 103 5.02 -13.09 7.63
CA LEU A 103 4.51 -11.84 7.09
C LEU A 103 5.36 -11.40 5.91
N ASP A 104 4.75 -11.17 4.75
CA ASP A 104 5.41 -10.63 3.57
C ASP A 104 5.14 -9.14 3.44
N ILE A 105 6.21 -8.38 3.25
CA ILE A 105 6.19 -6.93 2.99
C ILE A 105 7.01 -6.66 1.73
N ASP A 106 6.47 -5.85 0.83
CA ASP A 106 7.16 -5.42 -0.38
C ASP A 106 7.68 -3.99 -0.19
N PHE A 107 8.96 -3.78 -0.46
CA PHE A 107 9.68 -2.52 -0.30
C PHE A 107 10.07 -1.96 -1.65
N VAL A 108 9.74 -0.70 -1.89
CA VAL A 108 10.33 0.06 -2.99
C VAL A 108 11.77 0.40 -2.63
N LEU A 109 12.70 0.06 -3.53
CA LEU A 109 14.14 0.30 -3.35
C LEU A 109 14.50 1.71 -3.82
N HIS A 110 14.81 2.59 -2.89
CA HIS A 110 15.26 3.97 -3.11
C HIS A 110 16.31 4.37 -2.07
N ASP A 111 16.98 5.50 -2.25
CA ASP A 111 18.09 5.92 -1.37
C ASP A 111 17.67 6.86 -0.24
N GLU A 112 16.43 7.36 -0.27
CA GLU A 112 15.94 8.32 0.69
C GLU A 112 15.14 7.67 1.82
N GLY A 113 15.01 8.40 2.94
CA GLY A 113 14.19 7.95 4.06
C GLY A 113 14.78 6.76 4.81
N VAL A 114 13.93 5.84 5.28
CA VAL A 114 14.34 4.74 6.18
C VAL A 114 14.18 3.38 5.52
N GLY A 115 13.00 3.10 4.96
CA GLY A 115 12.65 1.75 4.55
C GLY A 115 13.34 1.29 3.27
N GLY A 116 13.50 2.18 2.26
CA GLY A 116 14.24 1.86 1.03
C GLY A 116 15.71 1.51 1.29
N PRO A 117 16.47 2.40 2.00
CA PRO A 117 17.86 2.11 2.37
C PRO A 117 18.00 0.86 3.22
N TRP A 118 17.11 0.64 4.19
CA TRP A 118 17.09 -0.58 4.98
C TRP A 118 16.87 -1.82 4.09
N ALA A 119 15.86 -1.80 3.23
CA ALA A 119 15.54 -2.94 2.37
C ALA A 119 16.68 -3.29 1.40
N LYS A 120 17.43 -2.30 0.92
CA LYS A 120 18.64 -2.53 0.08
C LYS A 120 19.72 -3.33 0.80
N GLN A 121 19.86 -3.14 2.11
CA GLN A 121 20.91 -3.73 2.94
C GLN A 121 20.42 -4.90 3.81
N ALA A 122 19.11 -5.18 3.81
CA ALA A 122 18.48 -6.20 4.63
C ALA A 122 19.16 -7.55 4.50
N LYS A 123 19.30 -8.26 5.62
CA LYS A 123 19.92 -9.58 5.71
C LYS A 123 19.00 -10.55 6.45
N ILE A 124 19.16 -11.83 6.14
CA ILE A 124 18.55 -12.88 6.95
C ILE A 124 19.00 -12.73 8.40
N GLY A 125 18.04 -12.72 9.31
CA GLY A 125 18.29 -12.53 10.74
C GLY A 125 18.03 -11.11 11.25
N ASP A 126 17.94 -10.09 10.38
CA ASP A 126 17.58 -8.74 10.80
C ASP A 126 16.21 -8.72 11.48
N ILE A 127 16.01 -7.79 12.41
CA ILE A 127 14.76 -7.65 13.17
C ILE A 127 14.07 -6.36 12.75
N LEU A 128 12.74 -6.44 12.59
CA LEU A 128 11.86 -5.29 12.49
C LEU A 128 10.82 -5.32 13.60
N GLY A 129 10.47 -4.14 14.09
CA GLY A 129 9.27 -3.95 14.89
C GLY A 129 8.04 -3.81 13.97
N ILE A 130 6.93 -4.38 14.41
CA ILE A 130 5.66 -4.39 13.68
C ILE A 130 4.58 -3.87 14.63
N PHE A 131 3.97 -2.75 14.30
CA PHE A 131 2.95 -2.13 15.12
C PHE A 131 1.62 -2.04 14.37
N GLY A 132 0.62 -2.78 14.84
CA GLY A 132 -0.66 -2.94 14.18
C GLY A 132 -0.89 -4.34 13.57
N PRO A 133 -1.85 -4.48 12.63
CA PRO A 133 -2.75 -3.42 12.18
C PRO A 133 -3.69 -2.96 13.31
N ARG A 134 -4.17 -1.70 13.26
CA ARG A 134 -5.15 -1.15 14.20
C ARG A 134 -6.59 -1.30 13.69
N SER A 135 -6.75 -1.16 12.41
CA SER A 135 -8.00 -1.38 11.70
C SER A 135 -7.71 -1.79 10.27
N VAL A 136 -8.66 -2.47 9.68
CA VAL A 136 -8.62 -2.85 8.27
C VAL A 136 -9.86 -2.33 7.56
N LYS A 137 -9.72 -2.08 6.26
CA LYS A 137 -10.78 -1.55 5.42
C LYS A 137 -11.14 -2.60 4.37
N LEU A 138 -12.40 -3.08 4.42
CA LEU A 138 -12.93 -3.97 3.40
C LEU A 138 -13.51 -3.12 2.27
N PRO A 139 -13.11 -3.36 1.02
CA PRO A 139 -13.63 -2.63 -0.12
C PRO A 139 -15.06 -3.04 -0.45
N PRO A 140 -15.81 -2.21 -1.22
CA PRO A 140 -17.05 -2.65 -1.82
C PRO A 140 -16.72 -3.71 -2.89
N THR A 141 -17.39 -4.85 -2.84
CA THR A 141 -17.27 -5.94 -3.83
C THR A 141 -18.42 -5.98 -4.83
N ASN A 142 -19.30 -5.00 -4.75
CA ASN A 142 -20.53 -4.91 -5.54
C ASN A 142 -20.50 -3.81 -6.62
N ALA A 143 -19.34 -3.21 -6.89
CA ALA A 143 -19.16 -2.35 -8.03
C ALA A 143 -19.06 -3.20 -9.32
N SER A 144 -19.58 -2.67 -10.42
CA SER A 144 -19.46 -3.32 -11.73
C SER A 144 -18.13 -3.02 -12.39
N ASN A 145 -17.54 -1.86 -12.06
CA ASN A 145 -16.27 -1.40 -12.62
C ASN A 145 -15.38 -0.88 -11.50
N TYR A 146 -14.09 -1.15 -11.61
CA TYR A 146 -13.05 -0.63 -10.74
C TYR A 146 -12.00 0.09 -11.57
N VAL A 147 -11.62 1.27 -11.13
CA VAL A 147 -10.58 2.08 -11.76
C VAL A 147 -9.47 2.32 -10.75
N PHE A 148 -8.25 2.01 -11.13
CA PHE A 148 -7.09 2.09 -10.27
C PHE A 148 -6.00 3.00 -10.83
N PHE A 149 -5.42 3.83 -9.96
CA PHE A 149 -4.21 4.61 -10.23
C PHE A 149 -3.17 4.25 -9.17
N VAL A 150 -2.09 3.62 -9.60
CA VAL A 150 -1.13 2.89 -8.76
C VAL A 150 0.29 3.32 -9.10
N ASP A 151 1.14 3.52 -8.09
CA ASP A 151 2.59 3.57 -8.27
C ASP A 151 3.27 2.38 -7.59
N GLU A 152 4.62 2.30 -7.64
CA GLU A 152 5.37 1.19 -7.04
C GLU A 152 5.03 0.98 -5.56
N THR A 153 4.74 2.05 -4.80
CA THR A 153 4.48 1.96 -3.36
C THR A 153 3.14 1.30 -3.06
N SER A 154 2.19 1.43 -3.95
CA SER A 154 0.84 0.89 -3.84
C SER A 154 0.61 -0.42 -4.60
N LEU A 155 1.60 -0.87 -5.41
CA LEU A 155 1.56 -2.19 -6.09
C LEU A 155 1.23 -3.36 -5.15
N PRO A 156 1.78 -3.44 -3.92
CA PRO A 156 1.45 -4.54 -3.00
C PRO A 156 -0.05 -4.58 -2.63
N ALA A 157 -0.65 -3.40 -2.41
CA ALA A 157 -2.07 -3.29 -2.13
C ALA A 157 -2.91 -3.62 -3.39
N PHE A 158 -2.49 -3.13 -4.56
CA PHE A 158 -3.18 -3.42 -5.82
C PHE A 158 -3.17 -4.91 -6.16
N ALA A 159 -2.04 -5.61 -5.96
CA ALA A 159 -1.98 -7.06 -6.11
C ALA A 159 -3.00 -7.77 -5.20
N ARG A 160 -3.18 -7.27 -3.97
CA ARG A 160 -4.22 -7.75 -3.04
C ARG A 160 -5.63 -7.43 -3.53
N TRP A 161 -5.86 -6.25 -4.13
CA TRP A 161 -7.14 -5.92 -4.74
C TRP A 161 -7.54 -6.93 -5.82
N LEU A 162 -6.60 -7.33 -6.68
CA LEU A 162 -6.84 -8.36 -7.71
C LEU A 162 -7.20 -9.73 -7.12
N GLU A 163 -6.70 -10.05 -5.91
CA GLU A 163 -7.01 -11.30 -5.21
C GLU A 163 -8.38 -11.27 -4.51
N VAL A 164 -8.90 -10.08 -4.19
CA VAL A 164 -10.12 -9.90 -3.38
C VAL A 164 -11.35 -9.63 -4.22
N LEU A 165 -11.18 -8.97 -5.37
CA LEU A 165 -12.31 -8.58 -6.20
C LEU A 165 -12.95 -9.80 -6.91
N PRO A 166 -14.28 -9.77 -7.14
CA PRO A 166 -14.96 -10.82 -7.92
C PRO A 166 -14.36 -10.96 -9.31
N ASN A 167 -14.29 -12.18 -9.82
CA ASN A 167 -13.77 -12.48 -11.16
C ASN A 167 -14.52 -11.79 -12.30
N GLU A 168 -15.79 -11.43 -12.07
CA GLU A 168 -16.66 -10.74 -13.03
C GLU A 168 -16.42 -9.23 -13.06
N ALA A 169 -15.72 -8.68 -12.05
CA ALA A 169 -15.45 -7.26 -11.95
C ALA A 169 -14.59 -6.79 -13.13
N ARG A 170 -15.01 -5.71 -13.78
CA ARG A 170 -14.18 -5.05 -14.79
C ARG A 170 -13.19 -4.15 -14.11
N ILE A 171 -11.92 -4.31 -14.42
CA ILE A 171 -10.83 -3.56 -13.80
C ILE A 171 -10.01 -2.87 -14.88
N ASP A 172 -9.90 -1.54 -14.78
CA ASP A 172 -8.97 -0.73 -15.54
C ASP A 172 -7.95 -0.12 -14.59
N ALA A 173 -6.67 -0.47 -14.74
CA ALA A 173 -5.61 0.00 -13.87
C ALA A 173 -4.51 0.72 -14.66
N TRP A 174 -4.10 1.88 -14.19
CA TRP A 174 -2.91 2.62 -14.63
C TRP A 174 -1.85 2.49 -13.56
N ILE A 175 -0.71 1.92 -13.95
CA ILE A 175 0.37 1.56 -13.02
C ILE A 175 1.63 2.27 -13.45
N GLU A 176 2.07 3.26 -12.67
CA GLU A 176 3.29 4.01 -12.95
C GLU A 176 4.48 3.36 -12.24
N VAL A 177 5.47 2.97 -13.03
CA VAL A 177 6.75 2.42 -12.57
C VAL A 177 7.92 3.14 -13.25
N ALA A 178 9.14 2.92 -12.80
CA ALA A 178 10.32 3.54 -13.39
C ALA A 178 10.43 3.23 -14.90
N ASN A 179 10.45 1.96 -15.24
CA ASN A 179 10.61 1.46 -16.62
C ASN A 179 10.02 0.04 -16.75
N ALA A 180 10.11 -0.55 -17.92
CA ALA A 180 9.57 -1.88 -18.20
C ALA A 180 10.18 -3.00 -17.33
N ASP A 181 11.46 -2.88 -16.95
CA ASP A 181 12.10 -3.86 -16.06
C ASP A 181 11.54 -3.82 -14.62
N SER A 182 10.83 -2.75 -14.29
CA SER A 182 10.17 -2.56 -12.97
C SER A 182 8.77 -3.16 -12.90
N GLU A 183 8.25 -3.73 -13.98
CA GLU A 183 7.00 -4.49 -13.95
C GLU A 183 7.14 -5.73 -13.06
N ILE A 184 6.06 -6.09 -12.41
CA ILE A 184 5.96 -7.36 -11.67
C ILE A 184 4.81 -8.20 -12.22
N PRO A 185 4.90 -9.53 -12.16
CA PRO A 185 3.78 -10.39 -12.50
C PRO A 185 2.61 -10.14 -11.55
N LEU A 186 1.44 -9.82 -12.13
CA LEU A 186 0.18 -9.67 -11.42
C LEU A 186 -0.78 -10.75 -11.92
N TYR A 187 -1.30 -11.55 -10.98
CA TYR A 187 -2.33 -12.53 -11.34
C TYR A 187 -3.66 -11.80 -11.55
N HIS A 188 -4.27 -12.01 -12.72
CA HIS A 188 -5.56 -11.40 -13.06
C HIS A 188 -6.31 -12.24 -14.12
N GLY A 189 -7.63 -12.02 -14.20
CA GLY A 189 -8.49 -12.59 -15.23
C GLY A 189 -8.58 -11.71 -16.49
N ASP A 190 -9.37 -12.16 -17.46
CA ASP A 190 -9.55 -11.49 -18.77
C ASP A 190 -10.28 -10.14 -18.67
N ASN A 191 -10.99 -9.89 -17.58
CA ASN A 191 -11.71 -8.63 -17.34
C ASN A 191 -10.83 -7.51 -16.77
N VAL A 192 -9.53 -7.76 -16.62
CA VAL A 192 -8.55 -6.81 -16.07
C VAL A 192 -7.68 -6.26 -17.19
N LYS A 193 -7.68 -4.93 -17.31
CA LYS A 193 -6.78 -4.21 -18.20
C LYS A 193 -5.72 -3.50 -17.38
N LEU A 194 -4.46 -3.87 -17.59
CA LEU A 194 -3.29 -3.22 -16.96
C LEU A 194 -2.63 -2.28 -17.99
N ASN A 195 -2.53 -1.01 -17.66
CA ASN A 195 -1.86 0.00 -18.46
C ASN A 195 -0.60 0.43 -17.70
N TRP A 196 0.54 -0.14 -18.08
CA TRP A 196 1.84 0.23 -17.50
C TRP A 196 2.31 1.57 -18.07
N LEU A 197 2.80 2.43 -17.20
CA LEU A 197 3.29 3.77 -17.50
C LEU A 197 4.73 3.89 -17.00
N TYR A 198 5.66 4.30 -17.87
CA TYR A 198 7.09 4.29 -17.57
C TYR A 198 7.64 5.71 -17.44
N ARG A 199 8.02 6.11 -16.23
CA ARG A 199 8.52 7.45 -15.93
C ARG A 199 9.82 7.80 -16.68
N ASP A 200 10.71 6.82 -16.87
CA ASP A 200 12.01 7.03 -17.48
C ASP A 200 11.93 7.16 -19.01
N SER A 201 10.78 6.85 -19.60
CA SER A 201 10.54 7.01 -21.03
C SER A 201 10.34 8.50 -21.35
N GLY A 202 11.30 9.11 -22.07
CA GLY A 202 11.18 10.50 -22.54
C GLY A 202 11.79 11.56 -21.64
N GLY A 203 12.81 11.25 -20.84
CA GLY A 203 13.63 12.26 -20.14
C GLY A 203 13.31 12.47 -18.66
N GLY A 204 12.70 11.46 -18.00
CA GLY A 204 12.43 11.49 -16.57
C GLY A 204 11.23 12.36 -16.22
N GLN A 205 10.08 11.74 -16.08
CA GLN A 205 8.85 12.40 -15.62
C GLN A 205 8.87 12.55 -14.09
N LEU A 206 8.19 13.58 -13.58
CA LEU A 206 7.92 13.68 -12.15
C LEU A 206 7.02 12.53 -11.69
N TYR A 207 7.25 12.03 -10.49
CA TYR A 207 6.43 10.99 -9.89
C TYR A 207 4.94 11.32 -9.96
N GLY A 208 4.14 10.39 -10.46
CA GLY A 208 2.68 10.49 -10.60
C GLY A 208 2.21 11.40 -11.74
N ALA A 209 3.12 11.97 -12.53
CA ALA A 209 2.73 12.82 -13.66
C ALA A 209 1.96 12.04 -14.72
N LEU A 210 2.39 10.82 -15.02
CA LEU A 210 1.73 9.95 -15.98
C LEU A 210 0.38 9.46 -15.45
N LEU A 211 0.27 9.17 -14.15
CA LEU A 211 -1.00 8.82 -13.52
C LEU A 211 -2.01 9.97 -13.61
N TYR A 212 -1.55 11.20 -13.34
CA TYR A 212 -2.43 12.36 -13.45
C TYR A 212 -2.88 12.60 -14.90
N HIS A 213 -1.97 12.46 -15.87
CA HIS A 213 -2.31 12.55 -17.29
C HIS A 213 -3.31 11.47 -17.71
N ALA A 214 -3.13 10.23 -17.23
CA ALA A 214 -4.06 9.14 -17.50
C ALA A 214 -5.46 9.45 -16.94
N LEU A 215 -5.54 10.06 -15.75
CA LEU A 215 -6.84 10.52 -15.21
C LEU A 215 -7.47 11.62 -16.08
N GLU A 216 -6.70 12.58 -16.57
CA GLU A 216 -7.22 13.67 -17.41
C GLU A 216 -7.77 13.17 -18.75
N THR A 217 -7.15 12.12 -19.29
CA THR A 217 -7.54 11.52 -20.57
C THR A 217 -8.57 10.39 -20.43
N LEU A 218 -8.90 10.01 -19.19
CA LEU A 218 -9.94 9.00 -18.95
C LEU A 218 -11.29 9.49 -19.50
N PRO A 219 -11.97 8.69 -20.34
CA PRO A 219 -13.30 9.03 -20.79
C PRO A 219 -14.24 9.14 -19.59
N ILE A 220 -14.72 10.35 -19.30
CA ILE A 220 -15.58 10.64 -18.13
C ILE A 220 -16.86 9.79 -18.18
N LEU A 221 -17.36 9.49 -19.38
CA LEU A 221 -18.51 8.62 -19.60
C LEU A 221 -18.27 7.16 -19.21
N SER A 222 -17.02 6.74 -18.96
CA SER A 222 -16.71 5.42 -18.41
C SER A 222 -16.89 5.33 -16.89
N LEU A 223 -17.03 6.49 -16.23
CA LEU A 223 -17.29 6.55 -14.79
C LEU A 223 -18.82 6.63 -14.57
N SER A 224 -19.36 5.65 -13.93
CA SER A 224 -20.79 5.55 -13.60
C SER A 224 -20.99 5.41 -12.10
N ASP A 225 -22.23 5.50 -11.64
CA ASP A 225 -22.59 5.21 -10.22
C ASP A 225 -22.27 3.78 -9.78
N ALA A 226 -21.90 2.89 -10.72
CA ALA A 226 -21.46 1.53 -10.46
C ALA A 226 -19.92 1.39 -10.46
N THR A 227 -19.18 2.50 -10.54
CA THR A 227 -17.72 2.53 -10.57
C THR A 227 -17.14 2.88 -9.21
N TRP A 228 -16.18 2.08 -8.74
CA TRP A 228 -15.29 2.41 -7.63
C TRP A 228 -13.94 2.88 -8.16
N LEU A 229 -13.47 4.03 -7.73
CA LEU A 229 -12.16 4.54 -8.10
C LEU A 229 -11.25 4.56 -6.87
N TRP A 230 -10.12 3.89 -6.99
CA TRP A 230 -9.07 3.89 -5.99
C TRP A 230 -7.77 4.44 -6.57
N ALA A 231 -7.14 5.36 -5.87
CA ALA A 231 -5.84 5.87 -6.22
C ALA A 231 -4.95 5.93 -4.98
N ALA A 232 -3.74 5.39 -5.09
CA ALA A 232 -2.75 5.45 -4.02
C ALA A 232 -1.37 5.73 -4.61
N THR A 233 -0.83 6.90 -4.29
CA THR A 233 0.43 7.42 -4.82
C THR A 233 0.94 8.60 -3.97
N GLU A 234 1.79 9.44 -4.53
CA GLU A 234 2.36 10.64 -3.92
C GLU A 234 1.28 11.67 -3.53
N ALA A 235 1.47 12.33 -2.39
CA ALA A 235 0.48 13.21 -1.77
C ALA A 235 0.02 14.38 -2.66
N HIS A 236 0.94 15.03 -3.39
CA HIS A 236 0.56 16.15 -4.29
C HIS A 236 -0.24 15.67 -5.49
N VAL A 237 0.08 14.47 -6.01
CA VAL A 237 -0.67 13.83 -7.10
C VAL A 237 -2.08 13.50 -6.64
N ILE A 238 -2.23 12.88 -5.47
CA ILE A 238 -3.55 12.62 -4.87
C ILE A 238 -4.35 13.91 -4.71
N ALA A 239 -3.73 14.99 -4.22
CA ALA A 239 -4.41 16.28 -4.09
C ALA A 239 -4.86 16.86 -5.44
N LYS A 240 -4.05 16.71 -6.51
CA LYS A 240 -4.42 17.11 -7.88
C LYS A 240 -5.58 16.26 -8.41
N MET A 241 -5.48 14.94 -8.27
CA MET A 241 -6.53 14.00 -8.69
C MET A 241 -7.85 14.32 -7.98
N LYS A 242 -7.82 14.54 -6.66
CA LYS A 242 -8.99 14.90 -5.87
C LYS A 242 -9.66 16.17 -6.41
N ARG A 243 -8.90 17.26 -6.64
CA ARG A 243 -9.44 18.50 -7.20
C ARG A 243 -10.10 18.27 -8.56
N ARG A 244 -9.46 17.51 -9.44
CA ARG A 244 -9.98 17.18 -10.77
C ARG A 244 -11.28 16.39 -10.67
N LEU A 245 -11.31 15.32 -9.89
CA LEU A 245 -12.50 14.47 -9.72
C LEU A 245 -13.65 15.24 -9.07
N MET A 246 -13.38 16.08 -8.07
CA MET A 246 -14.41 16.92 -7.44
C MET A 246 -14.97 18.00 -8.38
N SER A 247 -14.21 18.46 -9.38
CA SER A 247 -14.75 19.35 -10.40
C SER A 247 -15.76 18.66 -11.35
N LEU A 248 -15.81 17.34 -11.32
CA LEU A 248 -16.70 16.48 -12.10
C LEU A 248 -17.88 15.93 -11.26
N ASN A 249 -18.20 16.57 -10.13
CA ASN A 249 -19.12 16.09 -9.11
C ASN A 249 -20.54 15.74 -9.62
N SER A 250 -20.96 16.28 -10.76
CA SER A 250 -22.24 15.92 -11.42
C SER A 250 -22.20 14.55 -12.11
N LEU A 251 -21.02 13.96 -12.28
CA LEU A 251 -20.78 12.72 -13.06
C LEU A 251 -20.22 11.59 -12.20
N ILE A 252 -19.66 11.90 -11.03
CA ILE A 252 -19.00 10.94 -10.15
C ILE A 252 -19.52 11.13 -8.74
N ASN A 253 -19.97 10.06 -8.12
CA ASN A 253 -20.33 10.09 -6.70
C ASN A 253 -19.05 10.17 -5.84
N PRO A 254 -18.83 11.26 -5.06
CA PRO A 254 -17.64 11.37 -4.21
C PRO A 254 -17.46 10.25 -3.20
N ALA A 255 -18.55 9.57 -2.79
CA ALA A 255 -18.50 8.44 -1.88
C ALA A 255 -17.89 7.18 -2.51
N HIS A 256 -17.75 7.16 -3.84
CA HIS A 256 -17.13 6.06 -4.59
C HIS A 256 -15.66 6.31 -4.91
N LEU A 257 -15.08 7.38 -4.35
CA LEU A 257 -13.67 7.73 -4.50
C LEU A 257 -12.89 7.38 -3.23
N ASP A 258 -11.85 6.59 -3.37
CA ASP A 258 -10.91 6.27 -2.30
C ASP A 258 -9.50 6.68 -2.72
N LEU A 259 -9.10 7.86 -2.27
CA LEU A 259 -7.87 8.53 -2.69
C LEU A 259 -6.92 8.62 -1.50
N VAL A 260 -5.83 7.89 -1.55
CA VAL A 260 -4.92 7.69 -0.41
C VAL A 260 -3.50 8.18 -0.75
N ALA A 261 -2.96 9.08 0.05
CA ALA A 261 -1.56 9.45 -0.04
C ALA A 261 -0.70 8.38 0.66
N TYR A 262 0.10 7.63 -0.11
CA TYR A 262 0.98 6.61 0.44
C TYR A 262 2.33 7.18 0.86
N TRP A 263 2.77 8.22 0.18
CA TRP A 263 4.04 8.87 0.48
C TRP A 263 4.02 10.35 0.10
N LYS A 264 5.06 11.06 0.47
CA LYS A 264 5.23 12.48 0.17
C LYS A 264 6.71 12.74 -0.13
N THR A 265 6.96 13.46 -1.22
CA THR A 265 8.30 14.01 -1.50
C THR A 265 8.70 14.96 -0.37
N VAL A 266 9.92 14.80 0.13
CA VAL A 266 10.53 15.76 1.05
C VAL A 266 11.03 16.92 0.19
N SER A 267 10.39 18.08 0.32
CA SER A 267 10.83 19.34 -0.33
C SER A 267 11.97 19.95 0.45
#